data_e07605d61ce66d9756b3f92feba62b96
#
_entry.id   e07605d61ce66d9756b3f92feba62b96
#
_cell.length_a   1.000
_cell.length_b   1.000
_cell.length_c   1.000
_cell.angle_alpha   90.00
_cell.angle_beta   90.00
_cell.angle_gamma   90.00
#
_symmetry.space_group_name_H-M   'P 1'
#
loop_
_entity.id
_entity.type
_entity.pdbx_description
1 polymer ?
#
loop_
_entity_poly.entity_id
_entity_poly.type
_entity_poly.pdbx_seq_one_letter_code
_entity_poly.pdbx_strand_id
1 'polypeptide(L)'
;MLNTQPKIFISSTIYDLKNERRAALKAVEEVGGLPLMSEFTMPAVSSDSVTACLERVKQADIYVLVLGNRYGWRPEEKESITEMEYNTAVKNNIPVLAFNTPEDKEELQRLFERRVESAYFRKMVADAFELQTEMVRSLQEEIEKLKTKLYSQKEWIYSNLVKIHIPKTLYRAELNIDKKE
;
A
#
# COMPACT_ATOMS: atom_id res chain seq x y z
N MET A 1 16.57 14.49 1.36
CA MET A 1 15.22 13.97 1.65
C MET A 1 14.82 13.08 0.48
N LEU A 2 14.54 11.80 0.70
CA LEU A 2 13.91 10.99 -0.34
C LEU A 2 12.46 11.44 -0.45
N ASN A 3 12.20 12.34 -1.39
CA ASN A 3 10.88 12.89 -1.67
C ASN A 3 10.15 11.96 -2.67
N THR A 4 10.09 10.67 -2.37
CA THR A 4 9.33 9.73 -3.18
C THR A 4 7.93 9.64 -2.60
N GLN A 5 6.94 10.01 -3.39
CA GLN A 5 5.52 9.81 -3.06
C GLN A 5 5.29 8.31 -2.78
N PRO A 6 4.67 7.94 -1.66
CA PRO A 6 4.34 6.54 -1.40
C PRO A 6 3.36 6.02 -2.45
N LYS A 7 3.65 4.88 -3.01
CA LYS A 7 2.80 4.18 -3.98
C LYS A 7 1.77 3.35 -3.24
N ILE A 8 0.49 3.64 -3.46
CA ILE A 8 -0.61 3.01 -2.73
C ILE A 8 -1.50 2.27 -3.72
N PHE A 9 -1.53 0.94 -3.62
CA PHE A 9 -2.39 0.12 -4.46
C PHE A 9 -3.79 0.03 -3.83
N ILE A 10 -4.83 0.33 -4.63
CA ILE A 10 -6.23 0.26 -4.22
C ILE A 10 -6.88 -0.93 -4.91
N SER A 11 -7.21 -1.94 -4.14
CA SER A 11 -7.85 -3.18 -4.56
C SER A 11 -9.29 -3.27 -4.06
N SER A 12 -10.20 -3.56 -4.96
CA SER A 12 -11.60 -3.90 -4.71
C SER A 12 -12.28 -4.35 -5.99
N THR A 13 -13.51 -4.86 -5.90
CA THR A 13 -14.37 -5.00 -7.07
C THR A 13 -14.74 -3.62 -7.65
N ILE A 14 -14.91 -3.54 -8.98
CA ILE A 14 -15.08 -2.24 -9.69
C ILE A 14 -16.57 -1.85 -9.82
N TYR A 15 -17.44 -2.81 -10.14
CA TYR A 15 -18.81 -2.50 -10.57
C TYR A 15 -19.71 -2.04 -9.42
N ASP A 16 -19.56 -2.63 -8.27
CA ASP A 16 -20.35 -2.37 -7.05
C ASP A 16 -19.77 -1.26 -6.18
N LEU A 17 -18.47 -1.03 -6.21
CA LEU A 17 -17.75 -0.09 -5.33
C LEU A 17 -17.26 1.19 -6.05
N LYS A 18 -17.99 1.67 -7.04
CA LYS A 18 -17.56 2.85 -7.85
C LYS A 18 -17.34 4.12 -7.01
N ASN A 19 -18.20 4.36 -6.04
CA ASN A 19 -18.11 5.54 -5.17
C ASN A 19 -16.99 5.39 -4.15
N GLU A 20 -16.86 4.21 -3.56
CA GLU A 20 -15.81 3.83 -2.63
C GLU A 20 -14.43 3.92 -3.29
N ARG A 21 -14.31 3.47 -4.53
CA ARG A 21 -13.06 3.57 -5.30
C ARG A 21 -12.67 5.02 -5.59
N ARG A 22 -13.64 5.89 -5.89
CA ARG A 22 -13.39 7.33 -6.05
C ARG A 22 -12.99 7.99 -4.73
N ALA A 23 -13.62 7.60 -3.62
CA ALA A 23 -13.28 8.06 -2.29
C ALA A 23 -11.86 7.62 -1.90
N ALA A 24 -11.51 6.36 -2.18
CA ALA A 24 -10.17 5.82 -1.97
C ALA A 24 -9.10 6.58 -2.79
N LEU A 25 -9.37 6.85 -4.06
CA LEU A 25 -8.49 7.67 -4.92
C LEU A 25 -8.22 9.03 -4.29
N LYS A 26 -9.28 9.75 -3.88
CA LYS A 26 -9.17 11.05 -3.23
C LYS A 26 -8.39 10.99 -1.92
N ALA A 27 -8.61 9.95 -1.10
CA ALA A 27 -7.87 9.76 0.15
C ALA A 27 -6.37 9.60 -0.10
N VAL A 28 -5.97 8.84 -1.13
CA VAL A 28 -4.57 8.68 -1.51
C VAL A 28 -3.96 10.00 -2.00
N GLU A 29 -4.67 10.76 -2.82
CA GLU A 29 -4.24 12.07 -3.30
C GLU A 29 -4.08 13.07 -2.14
N GLU A 30 -5.01 13.07 -1.19
CA GLU A 30 -5.02 13.95 -0.01
C GLU A 30 -3.81 13.74 0.90
N VAL A 31 -3.31 12.51 1.04
CA VAL A 31 -2.08 12.22 1.79
C VAL A 31 -0.80 12.41 0.96
N GLY A 32 -0.91 12.89 -0.28
CA GLY A 32 0.22 13.09 -1.19
C GLY A 32 0.79 11.77 -1.72
N GLY A 33 0.02 10.69 -1.73
CA GLY A 33 0.40 9.40 -2.28
C GLY A 33 0.24 9.32 -3.81
N LEU A 34 0.86 8.32 -4.41
CA LEU A 34 0.68 7.95 -5.82
C LEU A 34 -0.29 6.77 -5.89
N PRO A 35 -1.54 6.96 -6.38
CA PRO A 35 -2.51 5.88 -6.47
C PRO A 35 -2.16 4.91 -7.59
N LEU A 36 -2.26 3.63 -7.30
CA LEU A 36 -2.15 2.54 -8.28
C LEU A 36 -3.52 1.84 -8.35
N MET A 37 -4.24 2.04 -9.45
CA MET A 37 -5.57 1.47 -9.70
C MET A 37 -5.66 1.01 -11.14
N SER A 38 -6.31 -0.13 -11.39
CA SER A 38 -6.40 -0.71 -12.72
C SER A 38 -7.08 0.22 -13.73
N GLU A 39 -8.21 0.80 -13.38
CA GLU A 39 -9.03 1.59 -14.30
C GLU A 39 -8.60 3.05 -14.47
N PHE A 40 -7.84 3.63 -13.52
CA PHE A 40 -7.50 5.06 -13.56
C PHE A 40 -6.03 5.34 -13.81
N THR A 41 -5.14 4.45 -13.40
CA THR A 41 -3.70 4.73 -13.42
C THR A 41 -2.87 3.75 -14.22
N MET A 42 -3.46 2.64 -14.71
CA MET A 42 -2.74 1.69 -15.55
C MET A 42 -2.85 2.06 -17.02
N PRO A 43 -1.72 2.25 -17.72
CA PRO A 43 -1.73 2.35 -19.17
C PRO A 43 -2.03 0.98 -19.80
N ALA A 44 -2.36 0.97 -21.10
CA ALA A 44 -2.39 -0.28 -21.86
C ALA A 44 -1.00 -0.93 -21.84
N VAL A 45 -0.96 -2.22 -21.54
CA VAL A 45 0.27 -3.00 -21.46
C VAL A 45 0.17 -4.27 -22.32
N SER A 46 1.31 -4.83 -22.74
CA SER A 46 1.36 -6.02 -23.59
C SER A 46 1.19 -7.34 -22.81
N SER A 47 1.23 -7.31 -21.49
CA SER A 47 0.95 -8.48 -20.64
C SER A 47 -0.55 -8.70 -20.46
N ASP A 48 -0.96 -9.91 -20.08
CA ASP A 48 -2.35 -10.16 -19.69
C ASP A 48 -2.73 -9.33 -18.45
N SER A 49 -4.04 -9.08 -18.31
CA SER A 49 -4.56 -8.18 -17.28
C SER A 49 -4.27 -8.64 -15.86
N VAL A 50 -4.27 -9.95 -15.61
CA VAL A 50 -3.99 -10.52 -14.28
C VAL A 50 -2.54 -10.27 -13.90
N THR A 51 -1.60 -10.67 -14.76
CA THR A 51 -0.17 -10.46 -14.55
C THR A 51 0.14 -8.98 -14.35
N ALA A 52 -0.43 -8.10 -15.17
CA ALA A 52 -0.23 -6.65 -15.05
C ALA A 52 -0.67 -6.11 -13.69
N CYS A 53 -1.84 -6.53 -13.18
CA CYS A 53 -2.33 -6.13 -11.86
C CYS A 53 -1.40 -6.62 -10.75
N LEU A 54 -1.00 -7.89 -10.76
CA LEU A 54 -0.14 -8.47 -9.73
C LEU A 54 1.25 -7.82 -9.70
N GLU A 55 1.83 -7.49 -10.86
CA GLU A 55 3.10 -6.75 -10.93
C GLU A 55 2.97 -5.32 -10.36
N ARG A 56 1.82 -4.67 -10.52
CA ARG A 56 1.54 -3.37 -9.89
C ARG A 56 1.44 -3.47 -8.37
N VAL A 57 0.80 -4.52 -7.86
CA VAL A 57 0.77 -4.77 -6.41
C VAL A 57 2.18 -4.83 -5.85
N LYS A 58 3.11 -5.57 -6.49
CA LYS A 58 4.51 -5.69 -6.04
C LYS A 58 5.27 -4.36 -6.00
N GLN A 59 4.82 -3.34 -6.73
CA GLN A 59 5.43 -2.02 -6.76
C GLN A 59 4.89 -1.08 -5.68
N ALA A 60 3.86 -1.49 -4.95
CA ALA A 60 3.23 -0.66 -3.93
C ALA A 60 4.02 -0.65 -2.62
N ASP A 61 4.00 0.50 -1.96
CA ASP A 61 4.50 0.67 -0.59
C ASP A 61 3.43 0.33 0.46
N ILE A 62 2.15 0.52 0.10
CA ILE A 62 0.97 0.19 0.92
C ILE A 62 -0.09 -0.42 0.00
N TYR A 63 -0.78 -1.45 0.49
CA TYR A 63 -1.91 -2.08 -0.16
C TYR A 63 -3.20 -1.78 0.61
N VAL A 64 -4.16 -1.16 -0.06
CA VAL A 64 -5.50 -0.86 0.47
C VAL A 64 -6.49 -1.83 -0.13
N LEU A 65 -7.22 -2.55 0.73
CA LEU A 65 -8.28 -3.49 0.37
C LEU A 65 -9.64 -2.94 0.80
N VAL A 66 -10.58 -2.82 -0.15
CA VAL A 66 -11.97 -2.49 0.15
C VAL A 66 -12.86 -3.67 -0.24
N LEU A 67 -13.51 -4.27 0.75
CA LEU A 67 -14.38 -5.45 0.60
C LEU A 67 -15.86 -5.02 0.58
N GLY A 68 -16.46 -5.10 -0.60
CA GLY A 68 -17.90 -4.93 -0.82
C GLY A 68 -18.66 -6.25 -0.75
N ASN A 69 -19.85 -6.28 -1.38
CA ASN A 69 -20.72 -7.45 -1.38
C ASN A 69 -20.27 -8.56 -2.33
N ARG A 70 -19.52 -8.23 -3.39
CA ARG A 70 -19.14 -9.17 -4.45
C ARG A 70 -17.75 -9.73 -4.26
N TYR A 71 -17.59 -11.02 -4.57
CA TYR A 71 -16.28 -11.67 -4.64
C TYR A 71 -15.48 -11.26 -5.88
N GLY A 72 -16.20 -10.92 -6.97
CA GLY A 72 -15.62 -10.41 -8.20
C GLY A 72 -15.28 -11.49 -9.22
N TRP A 73 -14.59 -11.07 -10.29
CA TRP A 73 -14.26 -11.95 -11.38
C TRP A 73 -13.18 -12.98 -11.01
N ARG A 74 -13.42 -14.22 -11.45
CA ARG A 74 -12.58 -15.39 -11.18
C ARG A 74 -12.01 -15.94 -12.50
N PRO A 75 -10.74 -15.68 -12.81
CA PRO A 75 -10.10 -16.35 -13.93
C PRO A 75 -10.08 -17.87 -13.71
N GLU A 76 -10.48 -18.66 -14.71
CA GLU A 76 -10.47 -20.12 -14.65
C GLU A 76 -11.17 -20.71 -13.39
N GLU A 77 -12.21 -20.03 -12.87
CA GLU A 77 -12.96 -20.42 -11.66
C GLU A 77 -12.12 -20.56 -10.38
N LYS A 78 -10.91 -20.02 -10.37
CA LYS A 78 -10.03 -19.98 -9.20
C LYS A 78 -10.37 -18.80 -8.26
N GLU A 79 -9.37 -18.24 -7.62
CA GLU A 79 -9.51 -17.04 -6.79
C GLU A 79 -9.92 -15.83 -7.62
N SER A 80 -10.63 -14.87 -7.01
CA SER A 80 -10.91 -13.60 -7.66
C SER A 80 -9.63 -12.77 -7.82
N ILE A 81 -9.63 -11.82 -8.76
CA ILE A 81 -8.48 -10.92 -8.95
C ILE A 81 -8.16 -10.18 -7.65
N THR A 82 -9.17 -9.68 -6.93
CA THR A 82 -8.99 -8.99 -5.64
C THR A 82 -8.30 -9.88 -4.60
N GLU A 83 -8.65 -11.16 -4.54
CA GLU A 83 -8.00 -12.12 -3.65
C GLU A 83 -6.57 -12.46 -4.10
N MET A 84 -6.31 -12.58 -5.39
CA MET A 84 -4.95 -12.77 -5.93
C MET A 84 -4.06 -11.56 -5.63
N GLU A 85 -4.58 -10.35 -5.76
CA GLU A 85 -3.89 -9.09 -5.41
C GLU A 85 -3.54 -9.07 -3.91
N TYR A 86 -4.51 -9.40 -3.04
CA TYR A 86 -4.29 -9.52 -1.60
C TYR A 86 -3.21 -10.54 -1.27
N ASN A 87 -3.28 -11.75 -1.84
CA ASN A 87 -2.29 -12.79 -1.62
C ASN A 87 -0.89 -12.35 -2.08
N THR A 88 -0.83 -11.58 -3.19
CA THR A 88 0.43 -11.01 -3.69
C THR A 88 0.99 -9.96 -2.72
N ALA A 89 0.16 -9.08 -2.17
CA ALA A 89 0.58 -8.09 -1.19
C ALA A 89 1.14 -8.77 0.08
N VAL A 90 0.42 -9.74 0.63
CA VAL A 90 0.84 -10.51 1.81
C VAL A 90 2.16 -11.24 1.56
N LYS A 91 2.29 -11.94 0.43
CA LYS A 91 3.52 -12.68 0.06
C LYS A 91 4.73 -11.76 -0.06
N ASN A 92 4.54 -10.51 -0.45
CA ASN A 92 5.62 -9.53 -0.60
C ASN A 92 5.81 -8.65 0.66
N ASN A 93 5.15 -8.98 1.78
CA ASN A 93 5.21 -8.23 3.04
C ASN A 93 4.84 -6.74 2.88
N ILE A 94 3.92 -6.43 1.97
CA ILE A 94 3.40 -5.08 1.78
C ILE A 94 2.36 -4.82 2.88
N PRO A 95 2.42 -3.70 3.61
CA PRO A 95 1.42 -3.33 4.61
C PRO A 95 0.01 -3.33 4.02
N VAL A 96 -0.95 -3.98 4.70
CA VAL A 96 -2.34 -4.11 4.26
C VAL A 96 -3.25 -3.28 5.16
N LEU A 97 -4.02 -2.37 4.56
CA LEU A 97 -5.10 -1.64 5.21
C LEU A 97 -6.44 -2.16 4.67
N ALA A 98 -7.27 -2.76 5.52
CA ALA A 98 -8.52 -3.40 5.11
C ALA A 98 -9.74 -2.61 5.59
N PHE A 99 -10.66 -2.35 4.66
CA PHE A 99 -11.94 -1.67 4.88
C PHE A 99 -13.08 -2.55 4.38
N ASN A 100 -14.16 -2.62 5.15
CA ASN A 100 -15.36 -3.37 4.81
C ASN A 100 -16.57 -2.46 4.72
N THR A 101 -17.42 -2.72 3.75
CA THR A 101 -18.75 -2.12 3.65
C THR A 101 -19.81 -3.03 4.29
N PRO A 102 -20.96 -2.48 4.75
CA PRO A 102 -21.94 -3.23 5.57
C PRO A 102 -22.88 -4.14 4.79
N GLU A 103 -22.79 -4.17 3.45
CA GLU A 103 -23.71 -4.93 2.61
C GLU A 103 -23.60 -6.43 2.84
N ASP A 104 -24.71 -7.14 2.54
CA ASP A 104 -24.72 -8.59 2.50
C ASP A 104 -23.78 -9.11 1.41
N LYS A 105 -22.93 -10.06 1.77
CA LYS A 105 -21.85 -10.53 0.90
C LYS A 105 -22.18 -11.88 0.27
N GLU A 106 -21.70 -12.07 -0.96
CA GLU A 106 -21.64 -13.40 -1.59
C GLU A 106 -20.89 -14.40 -0.70
N GLU A 107 -21.19 -15.68 -0.79
CA GLU A 107 -20.59 -16.70 0.07
C GLU A 107 -19.05 -16.72 0.00
N LEU A 108 -18.49 -16.69 -1.21
CA LEU A 108 -17.04 -16.66 -1.40
C LEU A 108 -16.43 -15.37 -0.85
N GLN A 109 -17.15 -14.24 -0.94
CA GLN A 109 -16.69 -12.97 -0.37
C GLN A 109 -16.65 -13.02 1.16
N ARG A 110 -17.64 -13.67 1.80
CA ARG A 110 -17.62 -13.89 3.26
C ARG A 110 -16.45 -14.77 3.71
N LEU A 111 -16.11 -15.79 2.93
CA LEU A 111 -14.94 -16.64 3.21
C LEU A 111 -13.63 -15.85 3.09
N PHE A 112 -13.50 -15.04 2.06
CA PHE A 112 -12.34 -14.15 1.87
C PHE A 112 -12.25 -13.12 3.00
N GLU A 113 -13.35 -12.46 3.33
CA GLU A 113 -13.42 -11.49 4.44
C GLU A 113 -12.94 -12.11 5.76
N ARG A 114 -13.43 -13.29 6.14
CA ARG A 114 -13.00 -14.00 7.37
C ARG A 114 -11.48 -14.25 7.38
N ARG A 115 -10.91 -14.59 6.23
CA ARG A 115 -9.46 -14.80 6.12
C ARG A 115 -8.69 -13.50 6.33
N VAL A 116 -9.16 -12.38 5.77
CA VAL A 116 -8.57 -11.07 5.99
C VAL A 116 -8.68 -10.66 7.47
N GLU A 117 -9.85 -10.85 8.09
CA GLU A 117 -10.11 -10.56 9.51
C GLU A 117 -9.21 -11.35 10.47
N SER A 118 -8.87 -12.57 10.11
CA SER A 118 -7.99 -13.39 10.94
C SER A 118 -6.53 -12.89 10.94
N ALA A 119 -6.14 -12.09 9.95
CA ALA A 119 -4.77 -11.61 9.76
C ALA A 119 -4.60 -10.11 10.06
N TYR A 120 -5.65 -9.30 9.84
CA TYR A 120 -5.58 -7.85 9.91
C TYR A 120 -6.76 -7.24 10.67
N PHE A 121 -6.50 -6.16 11.41
CA PHE A 121 -7.57 -5.33 11.94
C PHE A 121 -8.23 -4.58 10.78
N ARG A 122 -9.53 -4.77 10.59
CA ARG A 122 -10.31 -4.10 9.56
C ARG A 122 -11.15 -2.96 10.11
N LYS A 123 -11.44 -1.97 9.28
CA LYS A 123 -12.38 -0.91 9.58
C LYS A 123 -13.69 -1.13 8.81
N MET A 124 -14.82 -1.16 9.54
CA MET A 124 -16.14 -1.04 8.91
C MET A 124 -16.39 0.42 8.55
N VAL A 125 -16.93 0.66 7.38
CA VAL A 125 -17.28 2.00 6.87
C VAL A 125 -18.69 1.97 6.29
N ALA A 126 -19.53 2.91 6.68
CA ALA A 126 -20.94 2.93 6.30
C ALA A 126 -21.15 3.41 4.85
N ASP A 127 -20.25 4.28 4.36
CA ASP A 127 -20.35 4.85 3.02
C ASP A 127 -18.99 5.33 2.50
N ALA A 128 -19.00 5.86 1.28
CA ALA A 128 -17.79 6.37 0.62
C ALA A 128 -17.16 7.59 1.33
N PHE A 129 -17.95 8.41 2.03
CA PHE A 129 -17.44 9.55 2.77
C PHE A 129 -16.69 9.11 4.03
N GLU A 130 -17.27 8.19 4.79
CA GLU A 130 -16.60 7.59 5.96
C GLU A 130 -15.34 6.82 5.51
N LEU A 131 -15.42 6.10 4.38
CA LEU A 131 -14.26 5.41 3.82
C LEU A 131 -13.12 6.39 3.53
N GLN A 132 -13.37 7.52 2.87
CA GLN A 132 -12.35 8.53 2.59
C GLN A 132 -11.70 9.01 3.89
N THR A 133 -12.50 9.40 4.87
CA THR A 133 -12.03 9.95 6.15
C THR A 133 -11.16 8.95 6.92
N GLU A 134 -11.63 7.72 7.07
CA GLU A 134 -10.90 6.68 7.81
C GLU A 134 -9.66 6.19 7.04
N MET A 135 -9.72 6.21 5.71
CA MET A 135 -8.58 5.84 4.87
C MET A 135 -7.47 6.89 4.94
N VAL A 136 -7.79 8.18 4.89
CA VAL A 136 -6.81 9.27 5.08
C VAL A 136 -6.08 9.08 6.40
N ARG A 137 -6.82 8.88 7.49
CA ARG A 137 -6.25 8.66 8.83
C ARG A 137 -5.32 7.43 8.88
N SER A 138 -5.78 6.30 8.33
CA SER A 138 -5.01 5.05 8.31
C SER A 138 -3.75 5.17 7.44
N LEU A 139 -3.86 5.84 6.29
CA LEU A 139 -2.73 6.08 5.40
C LEU A 139 -1.68 6.99 6.03
N GLN A 140 -2.10 8.08 6.69
CA GLN A 140 -1.17 8.98 7.41
C GLN A 140 -0.36 8.21 8.45
N GLU A 141 -1.03 7.40 9.27
CA GLU A 141 -0.37 6.58 10.29
C GLU A 141 0.63 5.58 9.66
N GLU A 142 0.25 4.88 8.60
CA GLU A 142 1.11 3.88 7.97
C GLU A 142 2.29 4.52 7.23
N ILE A 143 2.09 5.67 6.57
CA ILE A 143 3.16 6.44 5.93
C ILE A 143 4.21 6.89 6.96
N GLU A 144 3.79 7.34 8.14
CA GLU A 144 4.72 7.72 9.22
C GLU A 144 5.52 6.52 9.75
N LYS A 145 4.91 5.34 9.87
CA LYS A 145 5.63 4.10 10.21
C LYS A 145 6.69 3.76 9.16
N LEU A 146 6.33 3.86 7.87
CA LEU A 146 7.27 3.61 6.76
C LEU A 146 8.44 4.60 6.78
N LYS A 147 8.18 5.89 7.00
CA LYS A 147 9.24 6.90 7.13
C LYS A 147 10.17 6.59 8.29
N THR A 148 9.62 6.30 9.46
CA THR A 148 10.39 5.96 10.67
C THR A 148 11.29 4.74 10.42
N LYS A 149 10.76 3.70 9.79
CA LYS A 149 11.52 2.49 9.43
C LYS A 149 12.68 2.81 8.48
N LEU A 150 12.44 3.66 7.47
CA LEU A 150 13.47 4.10 6.53
C LEU A 150 14.57 4.93 7.21
N TYR A 151 14.20 5.83 8.14
CA TYR A 151 15.17 6.63 8.90
C TYR A 151 16.06 5.73 9.77
N SER A 152 15.48 4.82 10.53
CA SER A 152 16.27 3.91 11.37
C SER A 152 17.19 2.98 10.57
N GLN A 153 16.76 2.52 9.38
CA GLN A 153 17.61 1.76 8.48
C GLN A 153 18.77 2.60 7.93
N LYS A 154 18.54 3.86 7.57
CA LYS A 154 19.60 4.78 7.14
C LYS A 154 20.61 5.03 8.24
N GLU A 155 20.18 5.37 9.45
CA GLU A 155 21.07 5.57 10.59
C GLU A 155 21.91 4.31 10.87
N TRP A 156 21.30 3.13 10.79
CA TRP A 156 22.03 1.87 10.95
C TRP A 156 23.09 1.68 9.85
N ILE A 157 22.74 1.96 8.57
CA ILE A 157 23.68 1.88 7.46
C ILE A 157 24.83 2.86 7.65
N TYR A 158 24.56 4.13 7.96
CA TYR A 158 25.59 5.12 8.21
C TYR A 158 26.47 4.75 9.39
N SER A 159 25.91 4.30 10.50
CA SER A 159 26.69 3.90 11.68
C SER A 159 27.58 2.66 11.43
N ASN A 160 27.19 1.79 10.50
CA ASN A 160 27.98 0.61 10.15
C ASN A 160 28.95 0.88 9.00
N LEU A 161 28.63 1.74 8.04
CA LEU A 161 29.57 2.19 7.00
C LEU A 161 30.73 2.99 7.60
N VAL A 162 30.48 3.83 8.60
CA VAL A 162 31.55 4.56 9.33
C VAL A 162 32.45 3.61 10.12
N LYS A 163 31.98 2.43 10.51
CA LYS A 163 32.82 1.38 11.14
C LYS A 163 33.69 0.62 10.14
N ILE A 164 33.43 0.70 8.84
CA ILE A 164 34.22 0.07 7.80
C ILE A 164 35.31 1.05 7.33
N HIS A 165 36.44 1.10 8.07
CA HIS A 165 37.74 1.62 7.64
C HIS A 165 37.80 2.99 6.95
N ILE A 166 37.43 4.06 7.63
CA ILE A 166 38.08 5.36 7.40
C ILE A 166 39.26 5.42 8.39
N PRO A 167 40.53 5.49 7.92
CA PRO A 167 41.66 5.71 8.81
C PRO A 167 41.41 6.96 9.67
N LYS A 168 41.72 6.92 10.97
CA LYS A 168 41.49 8.05 11.92
C LYS A 168 42.02 9.41 11.40
N THR A 169 42.94 9.40 10.48
CA THR A 169 43.50 10.56 9.80
C THR A 169 42.55 11.26 8.82
N LEU A 170 41.65 10.52 8.14
CA LEU A 170 40.65 11.11 7.24
C LEU A 170 39.45 11.68 8.02
N TYR A 171 39.09 11.06 9.16
CA TYR A 171 38.01 11.56 10.01
C TYR A 171 38.30 12.97 10.61
N ARG A 172 39.58 13.33 10.80
CA ARG A 172 39.99 14.66 11.27
C ARG A 172 39.97 15.73 10.16
N ALA A 173 40.07 15.34 8.90
CA ALA A 173 40.08 16.28 7.78
C ALA A 173 38.67 16.77 7.43
N GLU A 174 37.66 15.91 7.51
CA GLU A 174 36.27 16.32 7.21
C GLU A 174 35.64 17.15 8.32
N LEU A 175 36.00 16.93 9.60
CA LEU A 175 35.52 17.74 10.72
C LEU A 175 36.09 19.17 10.77
N ASN A 176 37.13 19.45 10.02
CA ASN A 176 37.75 20.81 9.94
C ASN A 176 37.20 21.68 8.79
N ILE A 177 36.35 21.16 7.93
CA ILE A 177 35.73 21.93 6.84
C ILE A 177 34.59 22.81 7.34
N ASP A 178 33.88 22.40 8.41
CA ASP A 178 32.74 23.14 8.96
C ASP A 178 33.12 24.21 10.03
N LYS A 179 34.39 24.50 10.24
CA LYS A 179 34.85 25.51 11.23
C LYS A 179 35.52 26.75 10.61
N LYS A 180 35.34 26.95 9.30
CA LYS A 180 35.77 28.19 8.65
C LYS A 180 34.64 28.78 7.83
N GLU A 181 33.67 29.31 8.53
CA GLU A 181 32.84 30.47 8.13
C GLU A 181 32.31 31.16 9.40
#